data_af94a2f77d49f000ec8e72574b5127f6
#
_entry.id   af94a2f77d49f000ec8e72574b5127f6
#
_cell.length_a   1.000
_cell.length_b   1.000
_cell.length_c   1.000
_cell.angle_alpha   90.00
_cell.angle_beta   90.00
_cell.angle_gamma   90.00
#
_symmetry.space_group_name_H-M   'P 1'
#
loop_
_entity.id
_entity.type
_entity.pdbx_description
1 polymer ?
#
loop_
_entity_poly.entity_id
_entity_poly.type
_entity_poly.pdbx_seq_one_letter_code
_entity_poly.pdbx_strand_id
1 'polypeptide(L)'
;MSNTQKKNVPELRFPGFEGEWEEKKVGELLEFKNGLNKGKEYFGSGSSIVNFKDVFNNRSINTNNLTGKVNVNSKELKNYSVEKGDVFFTRTSEVIDEIGYPSVILNDPENTVFSGFVLRGRPKSGIDLINNNFKRYVFFTNSFRKEMITKSSMTTRALTSGTAINKMKVIYPVSAKEQKKIGDFFSKLDRQIELEEQKLELLQQQKKGYMQKIFSQELRFKDENGNDYPNWRTIELKNILENIVDNRGKTPDNAPSEKYPLLEVNALGYYRPAYIKVSKFVSENTYNNWFREHLKENDILFSTVGNTGIVSLMDNYKAVIAQNIVGLRVNNNNLPSFIYYMLSYKGNQKKIKRIQMGAVQPSVKVSQFKFIKYLVPIKDEQEKVAKLLIEIDKLVNKQLIKIELLQQRKKALLKSMFI
;
A
#
# COMPACT_ATOMS: atom_id res chain seq x y z
N MET A 1 -46.81 12.82 -2.65
CA MET A 1 -45.35 12.50 -2.58
C MET A 1 -44.69 13.17 -3.74
N SER A 2 -43.94 14.24 -3.51
CA SER A 2 -43.30 15.01 -4.56
C SER A 2 -42.18 14.18 -5.19
N ASN A 3 -42.34 13.81 -6.46
CA ASN A 3 -41.35 13.17 -7.28
C ASN A 3 -40.26 14.20 -7.62
N THR A 4 -39.34 14.45 -6.69
CA THR A 4 -38.15 15.28 -6.93
C THR A 4 -37.26 14.46 -7.87
N GLN A 5 -37.39 14.67 -9.19
CA GLN A 5 -36.40 14.17 -10.17
C GLN A 5 -35.02 14.59 -9.65
N LYS A 6 -34.16 13.62 -9.37
CA LYS A 6 -32.76 13.88 -9.04
C LYS A 6 -32.14 14.61 -10.23
N LYS A 7 -31.81 15.86 -10.08
CA LYS A 7 -31.07 16.62 -11.09
C LYS A 7 -29.68 16.02 -11.28
N ASN A 8 -29.25 15.91 -12.53
CA ASN A 8 -27.89 15.49 -12.89
C ASN A 8 -26.89 16.64 -12.64
N VAL A 9 -26.75 17.03 -11.39
CA VAL A 9 -25.82 18.07 -10.93
C VAL A 9 -24.98 17.52 -9.81
N PRO A 10 -23.63 17.59 -9.88
CA PRO A 10 -22.77 17.12 -8.80
C PRO A 10 -22.95 17.99 -7.55
N GLU A 11 -22.73 17.38 -6.38
CA GLU A 11 -22.82 18.07 -5.08
C GLU A 11 -21.79 19.20 -4.94
N LEU A 12 -20.57 18.97 -5.49
CA LEU A 12 -19.50 19.96 -5.54
C LEU A 12 -19.10 20.24 -6.98
N ARG A 13 -19.07 21.51 -7.36
CA ARG A 13 -18.76 21.95 -8.72
C ARG A 13 -17.81 23.14 -8.72
N PHE A 14 -16.99 23.27 -9.74
CA PHE A 14 -16.17 24.46 -9.90
C PHE A 14 -17.03 25.70 -10.19
N PRO A 15 -16.68 26.87 -9.64
CA PRO A 15 -17.38 28.12 -9.94
C PRO A 15 -17.37 28.43 -11.44
N GLY A 16 -18.48 29.00 -11.91
CA GLY A 16 -18.66 29.41 -13.29
C GLY A 16 -19.17 28.34 -14.26
N PHE A 17 -19.55 27.15 -13.72
CA PHE A 17 -20.25 26.12 -14.48
C PHE A 17 -21.64 25.87 -13.90
N GLU A 18 -22.65 25.86 -14.78
CA GLU A 18 -24.05 25.71 -14.42
C GLU A 18 -24.74 24.70 -15.34
N GLY A 19 -26.01 24.40 -15.07
CA GLY A 19 -26.81 23.45 -15.82
C GLY A 19 -26.59 22.00 -15.42
N GLU A 20 -27.44 21.12 -15.94
CA GLU A 20 -27.39 19.69 -15.70
C GLU A 20 -26.36 19.00 -16.59
N TRP A 21 -25.76 17.92 -16.06
CA TRP A 21 -24.90 17.04 -16.85
C TRP A 21 -25.76 16.14 -17.74
N GLU A 22 -25.23 15.78 -18.90
CA GLU A 22 -25.88 14.92 -19.86
C GLU A 22 -25.68 13.44 -19.48
N GLU A 23 -26.77 12.65 -19.56
CA GLU A 23 -26.72 11.20 -19.46
C GLU A 23 -26.76 10.57 -20.84
N LYS A 24 -25.77 9.72 -21.16
CA LYS A 24 -25.74 8.92 -22.39
C LYS A 24 -25.40 7.47 -22.11
N LYS A 25 -25.83 6.57 -23.00
CA LYS A 25 -25.30 5.20 -23.00
C LYS A 25 -23.86 5.23 -23.51
N VAL A 26 -22.99 4.43 -22.91
CA VAL A 26 -21.58 4.34 -23.32
C VAL A 26 -21.46 3.94 -24.79
N GLY A 27 -22.37 3.08 -25.29
CA GLY A 27 -22.42 2.68 -26.69
C GLY A 27 -22.80 3.79 -27.68
N GLU A 28 -23.30 4.94 -27.22
CA GLU A 28 -23.49 6.12 -28.05
C GLU A 28 -22.18 6.91 -28.24
N LEU A 29 -21.26 6.79 -27.30
CA LEU A 29 -19.99 7.51 -27.25
C LEU A 29 -18.81 6.69 -27.78
N LEU A 30 -18.77 5.39 -27.44
CA LEU A 30 -17.64 4.50 -27.70
C LEU A 30 -18.08 3.28 -28.54
N GLU A 31 -17.20 2.89 -29.45
CA GLU A 31 -17.26 1.60 -30.15
C GLU A 31 -16.30 0.61 -29.51
N PHE A 32 -16.78 -0.60 -29.20
CA PHE A 32 -16.01 -1.63 -28.52
C PHE A 32 -15.44 -2.68 -29.46
N LYS A 33 -14.19 -3.05 -29.21
CA LYS A 33 -13.50 -4.12 -29.93
C LYS A 33 -12.75 -5.04 -28.97
N ASN A 34 -12.85 -6.35 -29.24
CA ASN A 34 -11.99 -7.35 -28.59
C ASN A 34 -10.57 -7.27 -29.13
N GLY A 35 -9.60 -7.60 -28.29
CA GLY A 35 -8.18 -7.56 -28.67
C GLY A 35 -7.70 -8.82 -29.37
N LEU A 36 -6.41 -8.78 -29.69
CA LEU A 36 -5.67 -9.79 -30.40
C LEU A 36 -5.47 -11.06 -29.54
N ASN A 37 -5.76 -12.22 -30.11
CA ASN A 37 -5.42 -13.52 -29.54
C ASN A 37 -4.36 -14.19 -30.41
N LYS A 38 -3.19 -14.51 -29.81
CA LYS A 38 -2.08 -15.20 -30.46
C LYS A 38 -1.47 -16.26 -29.56
N GLY A 39 -0.79 -17.24 -30.16
CA GLY A 39 0.01 -18.24 -29.46
C GLY A 39 1.24 -17.61 -28.78
N LYS A 40 1.77 -18.33 -27.80
CA LYS A 40 2.92 -17.84 -26.98
C LYS A 40 4.16 -17.54 -27.83
N GLU A 41 4.35 -18.22 -28.93
CA GLU A 41 5.47 -18.13 -29.87
C GLU A 41 5.58 -16.75 -30.54
N TYR A 42 4.50 -15.98 -30.60
CA TYR A 42 4.47 -14.64 -31.20
C TYR A 42 4.87 -13.51 -30.22
N PHE A 43 5.03 -13.83 -28.94
CA PHE A 43 5.35 -12.82 -27.92
C PHE A 43 6.86 -12.69 -27.69
N GLY A 44 7.28 -11.51 -27.21
CA GLY A 44 8.66 -11.20 -26.83
C GLY A 44 9.36 -10.20 -27.75
N SER A 45 8.89 -10.02 -28.99
CA SER A 45 9.46 -9.06 -29.96
C SER A 45 8.37 -8.43 -30.83
N GLY A 46 8.68 -7.39 -31.58
CA GLY A 46 7.76 -6.70 -32.50
C GLY A 46 7.04 -5.49 -31.88
N SER A 47 5.76 -5.36 -32.21
CA SER A 47 4.90 -4.23 -31.79
C SER A 47 4.64 -4.24 -30.29
N SER A 48 4.45 -3.05 -29.70
CA SER A 48 4.00 -2.92 -28.31
C SER A 48 2.58 -3.47 -28.16
N ILE A 49 2.29 -4.09 -27.02
CA ILE A 49 0.96 -4.65 -26.75
C ILE A 49 0.45 -4.21 -25.38
N VAL A 50 -0.77 -3.66 -25.35
CA VAL A 50 -1.50 -3.35 -24.12
C VAL A 50 -2.09 -4.64 -23.56
N ASN A 51 -1.67 -5.03 -22.38
CA ASN A 51 -2.13 -6.24 -21.66
C ASN A 51 -2.97 -5.89 -20.43
N PHE A 52 -3.52 -6.90 -19.77
CA PHE A 52 -4.28 -6.77 -18.54
C PHE A 52 -3.55 -5.93 -17.47
N LYS A 53 -2.25 -6.21 -17.24
CA LYS A 53 -1.45 -5.51 -16.21
C LYS A 53 -1.25 -4.02 -16.50
N ASP A 54 -1.28 -3.62 -17.76
CA ASP A 54 -1.14 -2.22 -18.17
C ASP A 54 -2.42 -1.42 -17.91
N VAL A 55 -3.57 -2.10 -17.88
CA VAL A 55 -4.90 -1.52 -17.64
C VAL A 55 -5.27 -1.57 -16.16
N PHE A 56 -5.09 -2.73 -15.52
CA PHE A 56 -5.50 -2.94 -14.13
C PHE A 56 -4.71 -2.06 -13.17
N ASN A 57 -5.41 -1.38 -12.28
CA ASN A 57 -4.88 -0.39 -11.31
C ASN A 57 -4.21 0.86 -11.92
N ASN A 58 -4.25 1.03 -13.24
CA ASN A 58 -3.74 2.21 -13.93
C ASN A 58 -4.89 3.03 -14.50
N ARG A 59 -5.00 4.31 -14.15
CA ARG A 59 -6.05 5.20 -14.71
C ARG A 59 -5.70 5.72 -16.12
N SER A 60 -4.43 5.61 -16.49
CA SER A 60 -3.95 5.98 -17.82
C SER A 60 -2.75 5.13 -18.21
N ILE A 61 -2.60 4.88 -19.48
CA ILE A 61 -1.49 4.15 -20.08
C ILE A 61 -0.64 5.13 -20.88
N ASN A 62 0.66 5.15 -20.59
CA ASN A 62 1.67 5.71 -21.47
C ASN A 62 2.28 4.56 -22.28
N THR A 63 2.02 4.53 -23.58
CA THR A 63 2.44 3.41 -24.43
C THR A 63 3.95 3.29 -24.58
N ASN A 64 4.72 4.34 -24.30
CA ASN A 64 6.18 4.29 -24.27
C ASN A 64 6.74 3.42 -23.15
N ASN A 65 5.95 3.17 -22.10
CA ASN A 65 6.34 2.38 -20.93
C ASN A 65 5.90 0.90 -21.05
N LEU A 66 5.24 0.51 -22.15
CA LEU A 66 4.79 -0.86 -22.35
C LEU A 66 5.99 -1.81 -22.53
N THR A 67 6.05 -2.84 -21.71
CA THR A 67 7.08 -3.87 -21.76
C THR A 67 6.69 -5.07 -22.64
N GLY A 68 5.39 -5.29 -22.81
CA GLY A 68 4.87 -6.37 -23.64
C GLY A 68 5.14 -6.11 -25.14
N LYS A 69 5.60 -7.16 -25.85
CA LYS A 69 5.83 -7.12 -27.29
C LYS A 69 5.16 -8.31 -27.96
N VAL A 70 4.70 -8.13 -29.22
CA VAL A 70 4.07 -9.18 -30.00
C VAL A 70 4.34 -8.97 -31.50
N ASN A 71 4.66 -10.06 -32.21
CA ASN A 71 4.80 -10.05 -33.65
C ASN A 71 3.43 -10.05 -34.32
N VAL A 72 3.15 -9.01 -35.11
CA VAL A 72 1.90 -8.84 -35.86
C VAL A 72 2.19 -8.50 -37.32
N ASN A 73 1.31 -8.93 -38.20
CA ASN A 73 1.35 -8.51 -39.60
C ASN A 73 0.66 -7.16 -39.78
N SER A 74 0.79 -6.52 -40.95
CA SER A 74 0.22 -5.22 -41.24
C SER A 74 -1.31 -5.16 -41.08
N LYS A 75 -2.02 -6.25 -41.38
CA LYS A 75 -3.49 -6.34 -41.23
C LYS A 75 -3.88 -6.38 -39.75
N GLU A 76 -3.15 -7.14 -38.95
CA GLU A 76 -3.36 -7.20 -37.48
C GLU A 76 -3.03 -5.88 -36.83
N LEU A 77 -1.91 -5.23 -37.20
CA LEU A 77 -1.52 -3.93 -36.68
C LEU A 77 -2.61 -2.88 -36.93
N LYS A 78 -3.16 -2.85 -38.16
CA LYS A 78 -4.28 -1.97 -38.51
C LYS A 78 -5.56 -2.31 -37.73
N ASN A 79 -5.89 -3.60 -37.64
CA ASN A 79 -7.14 -4.04 -37.00
C ASN A 79 -7.15 -3.84 -35.48
N TYR A 80 -6.01 -4.02 -34.82
CA TYR A 80 -5.88 -3.94 -33.38
C TYR A 80 -5.08 -2.71 -32.94
N SER A 81 -5.04 -1.65 -33.78
CA SER A 81 -4.38 -0.39 -33.45
C SER A 81 -4.89 0.23 -32.16
N VAL A 82 -3.98 0.85 -31.43
CA VAL A 82 -4.25 1.68 -30.28
C VAL A 82 -4.10 3.14 -30.70
N GLU A 83 -4.99 4.02 -30.24
CA GLU A 83 -4.97 5.46 -30.53
C GLU A 83 -5.14 6.25 -29.25
N LYS A 84 -4.65 7.47 -29.25
CA LYS A 84 -4.89 8.43 -28.17
C LYS A 84 -6.37 8.65 -27.94
N GLY A 85 -6.80 8.60 -26.68
CA GLY A 85 -8.21 8.71 -26.32
C GLY A 85 -8.96 7.38 -26.27
N ASP A 86 -8.36 6.28 -26.74
CA ASP A 86 -8.91 4.93 -26.49
C ASP A 86 -9.02 4.66 -24.98
N VAL A 87 -10.12 4.06 -24.57
CA VAL A 87 -10.36 3.60 -23.21
C VAL A 87 -10.30 2.07 -23.20
N PHE A 88 -9.42 1.51 -22.41
CA PHE A 88 -9.35 0.08 -22.21
C PHE A 88 -10.05 -0.33 -20.93
N PHE A 89 -10.76 -1.46 -20.98
CA PHE A 89 -11.41 -2.08 -19.83
C PHE A 89 -10.88 -3.51 -19.63
N THR A 90 -10.59 -3.90 -18.40
CA THR A 90 -10.25 -5.30 -18.10
C THR A 90 -11.47 -6.17 -18.43
N ARG A 91 -11.25 -7.26 -19.19
CA ARG A 91 -12.33 -8.13 -19.67
C ARG A 91 -12.70 -9.23 -18.70
N THR A 92 -11.72 -9.70 -17.93
CA THR A 92 -11.86 -10.79 -16.96
C THR A 92 -11.25 -10.43 -15.63
N SER A 93 -11.78 -10.93 -14.53
CA SER A 93 -11.17 -10.86 -13.19
C SER A 93 -11.54 -12.09 -12.38
N GLU A 94 -10.72 -12.43 -11.37
CA GLU A 94 -11.06 -13.44 -10.37
C GLU A 94 -12.06 -12.92 -9.34
N VAL A 95 -12.14 -11.61 -9.17
CA VAL A 95 -13.02 -10.91 -8.23
C VAL A 95 -13.96 -10.00 -8.99
N ILE A 96 -15.28 -10.09 -8.72
CA ILE A 96 -16.30 -9.32 -9.43
C ILE A 96 -16.12 -7.79 -9.25
N ASP A 97 -15.64 -7.35 -8.10
CA ASP A 97 -15.43 -5.93 -7.83
C ASP A 97 -14.29 -5.30 -8.66
N GLU A 98 -13.46 -6.12 -9.28
CA GLU A 98 -12.32 -5.67 -10.11
C GLU A 98 -12.62 -5.71 -11.62
N ILE A 99 -13.78 -6.25 -12.04
CA ILE A 99 -14.12 -6.36 -13.46
C ILE A 99 -14.28 -5.01 -14.13
N GLY A 100 -13.91 -4.92 -15.41
CA GLY A 100 -14.10 -3.71 -16.21
C GLY A 100 -13.34 -2.49 -15.69
N TYR A 101 -12.13 -2.68 -15.18
CA TYR A 101 -11.28 -1.58 -14.72
C TYR A 101 -10.88 -0.70 -15.91
N PRO A 102 -11.15 0.64 -15.88
CA PRO A 102 -10.90 1.52 -17.02
C PRO A 102 -9.48 2.10 -16.99
N SER A 103 -8.86 2.24 -18.17
CA SER A 103 -7.62 2.98 -18.36
C SER A 103 -7.59 3.69 -19.72
N VAL A 104 -7.04 4.89 -19.79
CA VAL A 104 -7.10 5.76 -20.97
C VAL A 104 -5.71 5.95 -21.57
N ILE A 105 -5.60 5.89 -22.90
CA ILE A 105 -4.37 6.23 -23.63
C ILE A 105 -4.27 7.76 -23.73
N LEU A 106 -3.19 8.33 -23.17
CA LEU A 106 -2.98 9.78 -23.14
C LEU A 106 -1.95 10.31 -24.13
N ASN A 107 -0.99 9.49 -24.56
CA ASN A 107 0.01 9.85 -25.57
C ASN A 107 -0.37 9.26 -26.94
N ASP A 108 0.32 9.69 -27.96
CA ASP A 108 0.18 9.15 -29.31
C ASP A 108 0.99 7.86 -29.44
N PRO A 109 0.35 6.69 -29.62
CA PRO A 109 1.03 5.41 -29.65
C PRO A 109 1.63 5.10 -31.01
N GLU A 110 2.85 4.53 -31.01
CA GLU A 110 3.48 4.01 -32.22
C GLU A 110 3.39 2.50 -32.26
N ASN A 111 2.98 1.92 -33.40
CA ASN A 111 2.99 0.47 -33.64
C ASN A 111 2.51 -0.35 -32.44
N THR A 112 1.38 0.07 -31.85
CA THR A 112 0.85 -0.52 -30.64
C THR A 112 -0.46 -1.24 -30.91
N VAL A 113 -0.60 -2.46 -30.40
CA VAL A 113 -1.82 -3.27 -30.43
C VAL A 113 -2.31 -3.59 -29.01
N PHE A 114 -3.43 -4.31 -28.88
CA PHE A 114 -3.96 -4.69 -27.56
C PHE A 114 -4.41 -6.15 -27.53
N SER A 115 -4.27 -6.77 -26.38
CA SER A 115 -4.51 -8.21 -26.17
C SER A 115 -6.00 -8.51 -25.93
N GLY A 116 -6.40 -9.76 -26.18
CA GLY A 116 -7.76 -10.27 -25.95
C GLY A 116 -8.21 -10.28 -24.48
N PHE A 117 -7.30 -9.99 -23.54
CA PHE A 117 -7.63 -9.84 -22.10
C PHE A 117 -8.23 -8.48 -21.74
N VAL A 118 -8.25 -7.53 -22.69
CA VAL A 118 -8.82 -6.21 -22.52
C VAL A 118 -9.80 -5.89 -23.65
N LEU A 119 -10.74 -4.98 -23.37
CA LEU A 119 -11.69 -4.42 -24.35
C LEU A 119 -11.27 -3.02 -24.66
N ARG A 120 -11.17 -2.65 -25.93
CA ARG A 120 -10.95 -1.26 -26.36
C ARG A 120 -12.28 -0.58 -26.62
N GLY A 121 -12.54 0.56 -25.98
CA GLY A 121 -13.57 1.53 -26.35
C GLY A 121 -12.93 2.70 -27.06
N ARG A 122 -13.28 2.94 -28.33
CA ARG A 122 -12.80 4.07 -29.15
C ARG A 122 -13.95 5.05 -29.39
N PRO A 123 -13.71 6.38 -29.38
CA PRO A 123 -14.74 7.36 -29.74
C PRO A 123 -15.36 7.08 -31.11
N LYS A 124 -16.69 7.11 -31.17
CA LYS A 124 -17.43 6.94 -32.42
C LYS A 124 -17.24 8.15 -33.33
N SER A 125 -17.21 7.89 -34.63
CA SER A 125 -17.19 8.95 -35.68
C SER A 125 -16.01 9.93 -35.60
N GLY A 126 -14.92 9.57 -34.90
CA GLY A 126 -13.73 10.42 -34.73
C GLY A 126 -13.96 11.66 -33.86
N ILE A 127 -15.17 11.89 -33.35
CA ILE A 127 -15.48 12.99 -32.44
C ILE A 127 -15.49 12.49 -31.00
N ASP A 128 -14.52 12.96 -30.24
CA ASP A 128 -14.41 12.61 -28.81
C ASP A 128 -15.16 13.66 -27.98
N LEU A 129 -16.37 13.29 -27.52
CA LEU A 129 -17.20 14.15 -26.68
C LEU A 129 -16.72 14.24 -25.24
N ILE A 130 -15.84 13.34 -24.83
CA ILE A 130 -15.34 13.27 -23.46
C ILE A 130 -13.84 13.53 -23.44
N ASN A 131 -13.41 14.56 -22.70
CA ASN A 131 -12.00 14.90 -22.53
C ASN A 131 -11.20 13.72 -21.96
N ASN A 132 -10.01 13.43 -22.48
CA ASN A 132 -9.21 12.26 -22.10
C ASN A 132 -8.82 12.26 -20.63
N ASN A 133 -8.49 13.40 -20.02
CA ASN A 133 -8.21 13.46 -18.59
C ASN A 133 -9.47 13.22 -17.75
N PHE A 134 -10.65 13.62 -18.22
CA PHE A 134 -11.93 13.37 -17.56
C PHE A 134 -12.34 11.89 -17.67
N LYS A 135 -12.09 11.22 -18.82
CA LYS A 135 -12.34 9.79 -19.01
C LYS A 135 -11.70 8.91 -17.96
N ARG A 136 -10.51 9.30 -17.46
CA ARG A 136 -9.79 8.59 -16.40
C ARG A 136 -10.60 8.41 -15.12
N TYR A 137 -11.61 9.24 -14.91
CA TYR A 137 -12.38 9.31 -13.67
C TYR A 137 -13.84 8.96 -13.87
N VAL A 138 -14.49 9.41 -14.93
CA VAL A 138 -15.93 9.21 -15.14
C VAL A 138 -16.31 7.74 -15.24
N PHE A 139 -15.49 6.91 -15.87
CA PHE A 139 -15.71 5.45 -15.94
C PHE A 139 -15.31 4.70 -14.67
N PHE A 140 -14.89 5.43 -13.64
CA PHE A 140 -14.52 4.89 -12.34
C PHE A 140 -15.39 5.41 -11.19
N THR A 141 -16.47 6.13 -11.50
CA THR A 141 -17.44 6.59 -10.51
C THR A 141 -18.15 5.41 -9.83
N ASN A 142 -18.67 5.63 -8.63
CA ASN A 142 -19.40 4.59 -7.90
C ASN A 142 -20.63 4.11 -8.67
N SER A 143 -21.35 5.02 -9.34
CA SER A 143 -22.51 4.70 -10.18
C SER A 143 -22.12 3.78 -11.33
N PHE A 144 -21.07 4.15 -12.09
CA PHE A 144 -20.56 3.34 -13.19
C PHE A 144 -20.02 1.99 -12.73
N ARG A 145 -19.28 1.94 -11.62
CA ARG A 145 -18.76 0.69 -11.05
C ARG A 145 -19.86 -0.27 -10.62
N LYS A 146 -20.92 0.24 -9.97
CA LYS A 146 -22.10 -0.58 -9.62
C LYS A 146 -22.76 -1.17 -10.86
N GLU A 147 -22.93 -0.36 -11.90
CA GLU A 147 -23.53 -0.82 -13.15
C GLU A 147 -22.62 -1.84 -13.86
N MET A 148 -21.30 -1.65 -13.84
CA MET A 148 -20.31 -2.61 -14.36
C MET A 148 -20.45 -3.98 -13.69
N ILE A 149 -20.50 -4.02 -12.35
CA ILE A 149 -20.66 -5.25 -11.58
C ILE A 149 -22.00 -5.93 -11.91
N THR A 150 -23.10 -5.17 -11.91
CA THR A 150 -24.45 -5.70 -12.15
C THR A 150 -24.62 -6.27 -13.57
N LYS A 151 -23.97 -5.67 -14.57
CA LYS A 151 -24.09 -6.09 -15.98
C LYS A 151 -23.00 -7.10 -16.41
N SER A 152 -22.07 -7.42 -15.52
CA SER A 152 -21.07 -8.47 -15.74
C SER A 152 -21.57 -9.82 -15.24
N SER A 153 -21.10 -10.91 -15.85
CA SER A 153 -21.39 -12.26 -15.40
C SER A 153 -20.29 -12.77 -14.46
N MET A 154 -20.66 -13.60 -13.50
CA MET A 154 -19.73 -14.30 -12.61
C MET A 154 -20.05 -15.79 -12.66
N THR A 155 -19.08 -16.57 -13.17
CA THR A 155 -19.08 -18.03 -13.10
C THR A 155 -17.84 -18.48 -12.35
N THR A 156 -16.88 -19.09 -13.00
CA THR A 156 -15.54 -19.36 -12.42
C THR A 156 -14.72 -18.08 -12.32
N ARG A 157 -14.95 -17.12 -13.23
CA ARG A 157 -14.34 -15.78 -13.26
C ARG A 157 -15.39 -14.75 -13.62
N ALA A 158 -15.20 -13.54 -13.16
CA ALA A 158 -15.99 -12.40 -13.62
C ALA A 158 -15.64 -12.09 -15.08
N LEU A 159 -16.67 -11.84 -15.90
CA LEU A 159 -16.54 -11.54 -17.32
C LEU A 159 -17.44 -10.37 -17.69
N THR A 160 -16.87 -9.39 -18.42
CA THR A 160 -17.63 -8.34 -19.08
C THR A 160 -17.43 -8.36 -20.60
N SER A 161 -18.32 -7.70 -21.32
CA SER A 161 -18.29 -7.63 -22.78
C SER A 161 -18.59 -6.21 -23.29
N GLY A 162 -18.16 -5.92 -24.51
CA GLY A 162 -18.52 -4.66 -25.16
C GLY A 162 -20.03 -4.44 -25.24
N THR A 163 -20.81 -5.51 -25.45
CA THR A 163 -22.28 -5.45 -25.46
C THR A 163 -22.86 -5.08 -24.10
N ALA A 164 -22.27 -5.56 -23.01
CA ALA A 164 -22.68 -5.19 -21.66
C ALA A 164 -22.36 -3.72 -21.37
N ILE A 165 -21.14 -3.29 -21.70
CA ILE A 165 -20.69 -1.90 -21.46
C ILE A 165 -21.45 -0.90 -22.32
N ASN A 166 -21.82 -1.24 -23.56
CA ASN A 166 -22.63 -0.39 -24.42
C ASN A 166 -23.97 0.04 -23.80
N LYS A 167 -24.54 -0.80 -22.93
CA LYS A 167 -25.82 -0.55 -22.27
C LYS A 167 -25.68 0.25 -20.97
N MET A 168 -24.47 0.49 -20.50
CA MET A 168 -24.21 1.26 -19.29
C MET A 168 -24.39 2.75 -19.56
N LYS A 169 -24.71 3.48 -18.50
CA LYS A 169 -24.89 4.93 -18.55
C LYS A 169 -23.66 5.64 -18.03
N VAL A 170 -23.37 6.78 -18.61
CA VAL A 170 -22.36 7.71 -18.13
C VAL A 170 -22.97 9.10 -18.07
N ILE A 171 -22.69 9.82 -16.99
CA ILE A 171 -23.17 11.18 -16.77
C ILE A 171 -21.94 12.09 -16.78
N TYR A 172 -21.98 13.12 -17.63
CA TYR A 172 -20.82 14.02 -17.84
C TYR A 172 -21.27 15.44 -18.20
N PRO A 173 -20.47 16.47 -17.88
CA PRO A 173 -20.79 17.83 -18.28
C PRO A 173 -20.65 18.02 -19.78
N VAL A 174 -21.60 18.72 -20.41
CA VAL A 174 -21.55 19.06 -21.85
C VAL A 174 -20.37 19.98 -22.15
N SER A 175 -20.01 20.84 -21.20
CA SER A 175 -18.88 21.77 -21.35
C SER A 175 -17.54 21.06 -21.38
N ALA A 176 -16.86 21.06 -22.52
CA ALA A 176 -15.49 20.53 -22.64
C ALA A 176 -14.50 21.25 -21.69
N LYS A 177 -14.75 22.54 -21.39
CA LYS A 177 -13.94 23.32 -20.44
C LYS A 177 -14.11 22.79 -19.01
N GLU A 178 -15.32 22.42 -18.61
CA GLU A 178 -15.61 21.83 -17.31
C GLU A 178 -14.97 20.44 -17.19
N GLN A 179 -15.17 19.57 -18.18
CA GLN A 179 -14.54 18.25 -18.24
C GLN A 179 -13.01 18.38 -18.10
N LYS A 180 -12.40 19.28 -18.86
CA LYS A 180 -10.94 19.52 -18.78
C LYS A 180 -10.54 19.97 -17.39
N LYS A 181 -11.25 20.91 -16.78
CA LYS A 181 -10.94 21.43 -15.43
C LYS A 181 -11.01 20.36 -14.37
N ILE A 182 -12.04 19.50 -14.41
CA ILE A 182 -12.20 18.36 -13.49
C ILE A 182 -11.09 17.34 -13.73
N GLY A 183 -10.85 16.93 -14.97
CA GLY A 183 -9.83 15.95 -15.32
C GLY A 183 -8.42 16.39 -14.94
N ASP A 184 -8.07 17.64 -15.22
CA ASP A 184 -6.76 18.22 -14.87
C ASP A 184 -6.58 18.34 -13.35
N PHE A 185 -7.64 18.70 -12.62
CA PHE A 185 -7.60 18.78 -11.15
C PHE A 185 -7.28 17.41 -10.52
N PHE A 186 -8.01 16.36 -10.90
CA PHE A 186 -7.74 15.03 -10.37
C PHE A 186 -6.40 14.46 -10.87
N SER A 187 -5.98 14.78 -12.09
CA SER A 187 -4.66 14.38 -12.61
C SER A 187 -3.51 14.99 -11.80
N LYS A 188 -3.66 16.27 -11.39
CA LYS A 188 -2.69 16.93 -10.51
C LYS A 188 -2.66 16.30 -9.13
N LEU A 189 -3.83 15.93 -8.59
CA LEU A 189 -3.92 15.25 -7.29
C LEU A 189 -3.32 13.85 -7.34
N ASP A 190 -3.53 13.09 -8.42
CA ASP A 190 -2.89 11.80 -8.64
C ASP A 190 -1.36 11.95 -8.68
N ARG A 191 -0.87 12.94 -9.43
CA ARG A 191 0.58 13.21 -9.51
C ARG A 191 1.17 13.62 -8.17
N GLN A 192 0.43 14.41 -7.37
CA GLN A 192 0.87 14.76 -6.03
C GLN A 192 1.00 13.53 -5.13
N ILE A 193 0.00 12.62 -5.15
CA ILE A 193 0.04 11.36 -4.38
C ILE A 193 1.26 10.53 -4.81
N GLU A 194 1.46 10.35 -6.11
CA GLU A 194 2.61 9.62 -6.65
C GLU A 194 3.96 10.17 -6.18
N LEU A 195 4.13 11.49 -6.22
CA LEU A 195 5.36 12.15 -5.76
C LEU A 195 5.59 11.97 -4.25
N GLU A 196 4.51 12.00 -3.46
CA GLU A 196 4.62 11.75 -2.01
C GLU A 196 4.92 10.27 -1.71
N GLU A 197 4.41 9.33 -2.51
CA GLU A 197 4.76 7.90 -2.43
C GLU A 197 6.23 7.65 -2.80
N GLN A 198 6.75 8.27 -3.85
CA GLN A 198 8.16 8.22 -4.22
C GLN A 198 9.05 8.79 -3.10
N LYS A 199 8.63 9.90 -2.49
CA LYS A 199 9.35 10.49 -1.34
C LYS A 199 9.37 9.54 -0.15
N LEU A 200 8.27 8.83 0.14
CA LEU A 200 8.22 7.82 1.19
C LEU A 200 9.22 6.70 0.93
N GLU A 201 9.27 6.19 -0.29
CA GLU A 201 10.22 5.15 -0.67
C GLU A 201 11.68 5.60 -0.46
N LEU A 202 12.01 6.81 -0.87
CA LEU A 202 13.35 7.38 -0.67
C LEU A 202 13.70 7.51 0.82
N LEU A 203 12.78 7.96 1.67
CA LEU A 203 12.99 8.03 3.12
C LEU A 203 13.22 6.64 3.74
N GLN A 204 12.48 5.63 3.30
CA GLN A 204 12.66 4.24 3.75
C GLN A 204 14.01 3.67 3.29
N GLN A 205 14.41 3.94 2.06
CA GLN A 205 15.73 3.56 1.53
C GLN A 205 16.85 4.25 2.31
N GLN A 206 16.70 5.54 2.60
CA GLN A 206 17.66 6.32 3.40
C GLN A 206 17.79 5.74 4.81
N LYS A 207 16.68 5.45 5.49
CA LYS A 207 16.69 4.78 6.80
C LYS A 207 17.49 3.47 6.75
N LYS A 208 17.18 2.62 5.76
CA LYS A 208 17.88 1.35 5.55
C LYS A 208 19.37 1.54 5.33
N GLY A 209 19.77 2.53 4.54
CA GLY A 209 21.17 2.89 4.30
C GLY A 209 21.88 3.34 5.57
N TYR A 210 21.29 4.25 6.36
CA TYR A 210 21.85 4.66 7.65
C TYR A 210 21.99 3.50 8.64
N MET A 211 20.93 2.68 8.78
CA MET A 211 21.03 1.49 9.63
C MET A 211 22.15 0.55 9.21
N GLN A 212 22.34 0.33 7.89
CA GLN A 212 23.44 -0.49 7.40
C GLN A 212 24.78 0.13 7.77
N LYS A 213 25.04 1.39 7.45
CA LYS A 213 26.33 2.06 7.70
C LYS A 213 26.65 2.16 9.19
N ILE A 214 25.65 2.44 10.03
CA ILE A 214 25.85 2.53 11.48
C ILE A 214 26.20 1.16 12.08
N PHE A 215 25.40 0.13 11.81
CA PHE A 215 25.59 -1.19 12.39
C PHE A 215 26.71 -2.02 11.73
N SER A 216 27.23 -1.61 10.56
CA SER A 216 28.49 -2.08 9.98
C SER A 216 29.71 -1.27 10.47
N GLN A 217 29.49 -0.20 11.22
CA GLN A 217 30.49 0.75 11.72
C GLN A 217 31.22 1.56 10.61
N GLU A 218 30.68 1.59 9.39
CA GLU A 218 31.12 2.50 8.33
C GLU A 218 30.79 3.96 8.66
N LEU A 219 29.72 4.20 9.41
CA LEU A 219 29.32 5.50 9.94
C LEU A 219 29.32 5.45 11.46
N ARG A 220 30.17 6.24 12.09
CA ARG A 220 30.25 6.42 13.53
C ARG A 220 30.01 7.88 13.90
N PHE A 221 29.43 8.10 15.06
CA PHE A 221 29.28 9.44 15.60
C PHE A 221 30.56 9.85 16.37
N LYS A 222 30.71 11.15 16.52
CA LYS A 222 31.74 11.75 17.36
C LYS A 222 31.12 12.38 18.60
N ASP A 223 31.89 12.53 19.65
CA ASP A 223 31.49 13.24 20.86
C ASP A 223 31.25 14.75 20.58
N GLU A 224 30.95 15.54 21.62
CA GLU A 224 30.72 16.97 21.48
C GLU A 224 32.00 17.76 21.18
N ASN A 225 33.17 17.19 21.46
CA ASN A 225 34.46 17.76 21.19
C ASN A 225 35.05 17.35 19.84
N GLY A 226 34.32 16.52 19.08
CA GLY A 226 34.78 16.01 17.78
C GLY A 226 35.65 14.77 17.84
N ASN A 227 35.82 14.15 19.01
CA ASN A 227 36.61 12.94 19.19
C ASN A 227 35.77 11.69 18.85
N ASP A 228 36.47 10.63 18.47
CA ASP A 228 35.82 9.33 18.23
C ASP A 228 35.45 8.66 19.56
N TYR A 229 34.27 8.07 19.60
CA TYR A 229 33.87 7.21 20.71
C TYR A 229 34.69 5.91 20.75
N PRO A 230 34.82 5.25 21.93
CA PRO A 230 35.46 3.95 22.05
C PRO A 230 34.87 2.91 21.08
N ASN A 231 35.66 1.90 20.75
CA ASN A 231 35.18 0.80 19.90
C ASN A 231 33.99 0.09 20.51
N TRP A 232 33.05 -0.31 19.66
CA TRP A 232 31.87 -1.07 20.08
C TRP A 232 32.30 -2.41 20.67
N ARG A 233 31.66 -2.79 21.78
CA ARG A 233 31.95 -4.04 22.48
C ARG A 233 30.97 -5.14 22.05
N THR A 234 31.48 -6.37 21.96
CA THR A 234 30.62 -7.55 21.73
C THR A 234 30.01 -8.00 23.05
N ILE A 235 28.69 -7.90 23.17
CA ILE A 235 27.96 -8.18 24.40
C ILE A 235 26.86 -9.21 24.10
N GLU A 236 26.68 -10.20 24.96
CA GLU A 236 25.55 -11.13 24.89
C GLU A 236 24.26 -10.42 25.29
N LEU A 237 23.14 -10.74 24.60
CA LEU A 237 21.87 -10.06 24.85
C LEU A 237 21.44 -10.15 26.33
N LYS A 238 21.69 -11.27 27.01
CA LYS A 238 21.38 -11.40 28.45
C LYS A 238 22.03 -10.34 29.34
N ASN A 239 23.19 -9.82 28.93
CA ASN A 239 23.92 -8.77 29.68
C ASN A 239 23.45 -7.34 29.31
N ILE A 240 22.60 -7.22 28.28
CA ILE A 240 21.93 -5.98 27.88
C ILE A 240 20.58 -5.85 28.56
N LEU A 241 19.96 -7.00 28.89
CA LEU A 241 18.64 -7.05 29.49
C LEU A 241 18.70 -7.05 31.02
N GLU A 242 17.72 -6.41 31.64
CA GLU A 242 17.41 -6.50 33.07
C GLU A 242 16.49 -7.72 33.31
N ASN A 243 15.44 -7.85 32.47
CA ASN A 243 14.44 -8.89 32.61
C ASN A 243 13.78 -9.25 31.26
N ILE A 244 13.09 -10.39 31.23
CA ILE A 244 12.27 -10.85 30.10
C ILE A 244 10.87 -11.15 30.62
N VAL A 245 9.90 -10.35 30.18
CA VAL A 245 8.49 -10.48 30.53
C VAL A 245 7.83 -11.46 29.56
N ASP A 246 7.23 -12.51 30.08
CA ASP A 246 6.50 -13.52 29.31
C ASP A 246 5.01 -13.59 29.73
N ASN A 247 4.20 -14.27 28.92
CA ASN A 247 2.79 -14.48 29.20
C ASN A 247 2.46 -15.87 29.80
N ARG A 248 3.42 -16.55 30.39
CA ARG A 248 3.27 -17.92 30.99
C ARG A 248 3.01 -19.02 29.95
N GLY A 249 3.28 -18.82 28.66
CA GLY A 249 3.14 -19.82 27.61
C GLY A 249 1.69 -20.15 27.18
N LYS A 250 0.71 -19.35 27.62
CA LYS A 250 -0.70 -19.50 27.24
C LYS A 250 -1.29 -18.13 26.85
N THR A 251 -2.24 -18.13 25.95
CA THR A 251 -3.01 -16.93 25.64
C THR A 251 -4.24 -16.87 26.56
N PRO A 252 -4.47 -15.76 27.25
CA PRO A 252 -5.66 -15.58 28.07
C PRO A 252 -6.93 -15.50 27.21
N ASP A 253 -8.08 -15.70 27.85
CA ASP A 253 -9.38 -15.61 27.19
C ASP A 253 -9.64 -14.20 26.66
N ASN A 254 -10.26 -14.15 25.48
CA ASN A 254 -10.64 -12.91 24.85
C ASN A 254 -11.90 -12.32 25.51
N ALA A 255 -11.85 -11.06 25.88
CA ALA A 255 -12.95 -10.28 26.45
C ALA A 255 -13.18 -9.00 25.61
N PRO A 256 -13.92 -9.07 24.47
CA PRO A 256 -13.99 -8.00 23.47
C PRO A 256 -14.50 -6.65 23.98
N SER A 257 -15.28 -6.63 25.06
CA SER A 257 -15.84 -5.40 25.64
C SER A 257 -14.92 -4.72 26.67
N GLU A 258 -13.75 -5.28 26.90
CA GLU A 258 -12.78 -4.84 27.90
C GLU A 258 -11.70 -3.92 27.32
N LYS A 259 -10.97 -3.23 28.20
CA LYS A 259 -10.08 -2.13 27.80
C LYS A 259 -8.60 -2.48 27.64
N TYR A 260 -8.15 -3.67 28.08
CA TYR A 260 -6.72 -4.02 28.04
C TYR A 260 -6.40 -4.79 26.75
N PRO A 261 -5.72 -4.18 25.77
CA PRO A 261 -5.43 -4.84 24.49
C PRO A 261 -4.47 -6.00 24.68
N LEU A 262 -4.77 -7.12 24.01
CA LEU A 262 -3.88 -8.27 23.86
C LEU A 262 -3.08 -8.10 22.56
N LEU A 263 -1.81 -7.76 22.72
CA LEU A 263 -0.90 -7.56 21.58
C LEU A 263 -0.53 -8.91 20.97
N GLU A 264 -0.85 -9.07 19.68
CA GLU A 264 -0.44 -10.18 18.83
C GLU A 264 0.62 -9.71 17.84
N VAL A 265 1.27 -10.64 17.12
CA VAL A 265 2.39 -10.33 16.20
C VAL A 265 2.00 -9.34 15.10
N ASN A 266 0.72 -9.32 14.67
CA ASN A 266 0.21 -8.36 13.68
C ASN A 266 0.27 -6.90 14.13
N ALA A 267 0.30 -6.65 15.44
CA ALA A 267 0.43 -5.31 16.03
C ALA A 267 1.91 -4.86 16.13
N LEU A 268 2.88 -5.75 15.91
CA LEU A 268 4.32 -5.46 15.96
C LEU A 268 4.87 -5.07 14.59
N GLY A 269 6.15 -4.63 14.58
CA GLY A 269 6.88 -4.24 13.36
C GLY A 269 6.88 -2.74 13.07
N TYR A 270 6.26 -1.97 13.93
CA TYR A 270 6.30 -0.52 13.97
C TYR A 270 7.14 -0.05 15.16
N TYR A 271 7.60 1.22 15.16
CA TYR A 271 8.35 1.75 16.30
C TYR A 271 7.58 1.60 17.62
N ARG A 272 6.27 1.90 17.61
CA ARG A 272 5.33 1.58 18.69
C ARG A 272 4.29 0.57 18.22
N PRO A 273 3.64 -0.22 19.10
CA PRO A 273 2.60 -1.17 18.71
C PRO A 273 1.46 -0.50 17.93
N ALA A 274 0.98 -1.17 16.90
CA ALA A 274 -0.14 -0.68 16.08
C ALA A 274 -1.49 -1.10 16.69
N TYR A 275 -2.00 -0.36 17.66
CA TYR A 275 -3.25 -0.67 18.38
C TYR A 275 -4.47 -0.80 17.48
N ILE A 276 -4.49 -0.12 16.34
CA ILE A 276 -5.57 -0.25 15.34
C ILE A 276 -5.71 -1.68 14.78
N LYS A 277 -4.67 -2.50 14.91
CA LYS A 277 -4.65 -3.91 14.48
C LYS A 277 -5.01 -4.89 15.58
N VAL A 278 -5.24 -4.40 16.80
CA VAL A 278 -5.63 -5.23 17.92
C VAL A 278 -7.12 -5.54 17.85
N SER A 279 -7.45 -6.82 17.87
CA SER A 279 -8.84 -7.31 17.85
C SER A 279 -9.24 -8.04 19.14
N LYS A 280 -8.28 -8.33 20.02
CA LYS A 280 -8.50 -9.06 21.26
C LYS A 280 -8.15 -8.21 22.48
N PHE A 281 -8.92 -8.37 23.52
CA PHE A 281 -8.77 -7.64 24.78
C PHE A 281 -8.86 -8.62 25.97
N VAL A 282 -8.39 -8.22 27.11
CA VAL A 282 -8.54 -8.98 28.35
C VAL A 282 -9.22 -8.15 29.42
N SER A 283 -9.89 -8.85 30.36
CA SER A 283 -10.55 -8.22 31.51
C SER A 283 -9.55 -7.61 32.50
N GLU A 284 -10.00 -6.71 33.33
CA GLU A 284 -9.19 -6.15 34.41
C GLU A 284 -8.70 -7.22 35.39
N ASN A 285 -9.54 -8.21 35.69
CA ASN A 285 -9.15 -9.35 36.51
C ASN A 285 -8.03 -10.15 35.87
N THR A 286 -8.12 -10.43 34.57
CA THR A 286 -7.06 -11.12 33.81
C THR A 286 -5.78 -10.28 33.77
N TYR A 287 -5.91 -8.97 33.53
CA TYR A 287 -4.76 -8.07 33.55
C TYR A 287 -4.03 -8.12 34.89
N ASN A 288 -4.75 -8.01 36.01
CA ASN A 288 -4.14 -7.94 37.34
C ASN A 288 -3.61 -9.27 37.86
N ASN A 289 -4.24 -10.41 37.55
CA ASN A 289 -3.99 -11.68 38.19
C ASN A 289 -3.39 -12.79 37.31
N TRP A 290 -3.50 -12.66 35.99
CA TRP A 290 -2.99 -13.69 35.08
C TRP A 290 -1.49 -13.60 34.85
N PHE A 291 -0.96 -12.40 34.65
CA PHE A 291 0.44 -12.16 34.29
C PHE A 291 1.33 -12.13 35.54
N ARG A 292 2.52 -12.69 35.44
CA ARG A 292 3.54 -12.65 36.53
C ARG A 292 4.15 -11.26 36.66
N GLU A 293 4.27 -10.60 35.51
CA GLU A 293 4.84 -9.26 35.39
C GLU A 293 4.18 -8.53 34.23
N HIS A 294 4.03 -7.22 34.37
CA HIS A 294 3.47 -6.35 33.34
C HIS A 294 4.59 -5.73 32.50
N LEU A 295 4.23 -5.46 31.24
CA LEU A 295 5.02 -4.60 30.37
C LEU A 295 5.16 -3.22 30.97
N LYS A 296 6.34 -2.62 30.79
CA LYS A 296 6.63 -1.21 31.11
C LYS A 296 6.89 -0.45 29.84
N GLU A 297 6.77 0.88 29.91
CA GLU A 297 7.20 1.75 28.85
C GLU A 297 8.66 1.45 28.51
N ASN A 298 8.96 1.42 27.21
CA ASN A 298 10.27 1.10 26.63
C ASN A 298 10.72 -0.38 26.76
N ASP A 299 9.88 -1.30 27.24
CA ASP A 299 10.13 -2.72 27.00
C ASP A 299 10.09 -3.01 25.50
N ILE A 300 11.01 -3.83 24.98
CA ILE A 300 11.03 -4.19 23.56
C ILE A 300 10.20 -5.46 23.38
N LEU A 301 9.09 -5.35 22.68
CA LEU A 301 8.28 -6.49 22.28
C LEU A 301 9.01 -7.27 21.19
N PHE A 302 9.12 -8.57 21.34
CA PHE A 302 9.82 -9.45 20.42
C PHE A 302 8.97 -10.68 20.11
N SER A 303 8.72 -10.97 18.82
CA SER A 303 7.98 -12.15 18.40
C SER A 303 8.85 -13.39 18.41
N THR A 304 8.36 -14.46 19.06
CA THR A 304 9.11 -15.71 19.27
C THR A 304 8.60 -16.88 18.41
N VAL A 305 7.37 -16.83 17.87
CA VAL A 305 6.75 -17.91 17.09
C VAL A 305 6.07 -17.37 15.83
N GLY A 306 6.12 -18.12 14.76
CA GLY A 306 5.57 -17.79 13.46
C GLY A 306 6.48 -16.79 12.73
N ASN A 307 6.05 -15.55 12.55
CA ASN A 307 6.91 -14.51 12.02
C ASN A 307 7.82 -13.97 13.13
N THR A 308 8.94 -14.68 13.37
CA THR A 308 9.86 -14.43 14.49
C THR A 308 10.76 -13.23 14.26
N GLY A 309 11.20 -12.58 15.34
CA GLY A 309 12.17 -11.50 15.31
C GLY A 309 11.58 -10.14 15.00
N ILE A 310 10.25 -10.02 14.89
CA ILE A 310 9.60 -8.72 14.76
C ILE A 310 9.67 -8.02 16.10
N VAL A 311 10.03 -6.73 16.08
CA VAL A 311 10.16 -5.92 17.29
C VAL A 311 9.30 -4.66 17.24
N SER A 312 8.85 -4.21 18.42
CA SER A 312 8.28 -2.89 18.67
C SER A 312 8.69 -2.41 20.05
N LEU A 313 8.75 -1.11 20.26
CA LEU A 313 9.06 -0.53 21.56
C LEU A 313 7.76 -0.16 22.27
N MET A 314 7.52 -0.72 23.46
CA MET A 314 6.30 -0.48 24.22
C MET A 314 6.18 1.00 24.61
N ASP A 315 4.99 1.56 24.50
CA ASP A 315 4.61 2.87 25.03
C ASP A 315 4.10 2.77 26.49
N ASN A 316 3.48 3.82 26.98
CA ASN A 316 2.90 3.86 28.33
C ASN A 316 1.49 3.25 28.41
N TYR A 317 0.96 2.69 27.29
CA TYR A 317 -0.36 2.10 27.28
C TYR A 317 -0.40 0.76 28.03
N LYS A 318 -1.41 0.55 28.85
CA LYS A 318 -1.59 -0.71 29.58
C LYS A 318 -2.07 -1.81 28.63
N ALA A 319 -1.17 -2.67 28.20
CA ALA A 319 -1.43 -3.79 27.30
C ALA A 319 -0.80 -5.06 27.83
N VAL A 320 -1.23 -6.19 27.30
CA VAL A 320 -0.66 -7.52 27.58
C VAL A 320 -0.22 -8.18 26.26
N ILE A 321 0.60 -9.23 26.36
CA ILE A 321 1.16 -9.93 25.19
C ILE A 321 0.58 -11.32 25.04
N ALA A 322 0.41 -11.75 23.79
CA ALA A 322 0.08 -13.13 23.44
C ALA A 322 1.28 -14.06 23.68
N GLN A 323 1.03 -15.38 23.71
CA GLN A 323 2.04 -16.41 24.02
C GLN A 323 3.25 -16.44 23.06
N ASN A 324 3.14 -15.85 21.90
CA ASN A 324 4.16 -15.78 20.86
C ASN A 324 4.99 -14.48 20.89
N ILE A 325 4.87 -13.69 21.94
CA ILE A 325 5.60 -12.45 22.16
C ILE A 325 6.22 -12.47 23.55
N VAL A 326 7.41 -11.88 23.69
CA VAL A 326 8.05 -11.55 24.96
C VAL A 326 8.39 -10.06 25.01
N GLY A 327 8.37 -9.50 26.22
CA GLY A 327 8.87 -8.15 26.49
C GLY A 327 10.32 -8.23 26.98
N LEU A 328 11.23 -7.54 26.31
CA LEU A 328 12.64 -7.47 26.69
C LEU A 328 12.87 -6.14 27.41
N ARG A 329 13.10 -6.18 28.72
CA ARG A 329 13.43 -5.01 29.52
C ARG A 329 14.91 -4.78 29.47
N VAL A 330 15.31 -3.60 28.98
CA VAL A 330 16.72 -3.21 28.84
C VAL A 330 17.22 -2.65 30.16
N ASN A 331 18.46 -3.00 30.55
CA ASN A 331 19.07 -2.49 31.78
C ASN A 331 19.51 -1.02 31.63
N ASN A 332 19.82 -0.36 32.75
CA ASN A 332 20.14 1.07 32.80
C ASN A 332 21.41 1.49 32.05
N ASN A 333 22.30 0.55 31.70
CA ASN A 333 23.53 0.81 30.95
C ASN A 333 23.29 0.95 29.45
N ASN A 334 22.08 0.62 28.98
CA ASN A 334 21.73 0.61 27.57
C ASN A 334 20.46 1.43 27.31
N LEU A 335 20.35 1.96 26.10
CA LEU A 335 19.18 2.72 25.68
C LEU A 335 18.17 1.82 24.94
N PRO A 336 16.93 1.66 25.42
CA PRO A 336 15.93 0.77 24.81
C PRO A 336 15.69 1.06 23.33
N SER A 337 15.63 2.33 22.93
CA SER A 337 15.46 2.73 21.53
C SER A 337 16.62 2.31 20.64
N PHE A 338 17.87 2.38 21.14
CA PHE A 338 19.03 1.87 20.40
C PHE A 338 18.94 0.35 20.23
N ILE A 339 18.62 -0.38 21.31
CA ILE A 339 18.47 -1.85 21.27
C ILE A 339 17.34 -2.28 20.34
N TYR A 340 16.24 -1.53 20.30
CA TYR A 340 15.17 -1.72 19.31
C TYR A 340 15.72 -1.66 17.87
N TYR A 341 16.49 -0.63 17.52
CA TYR A 341 17.08 -0.51 16.18
C TYR A 341 18.14 -1.57 15.90
N MET A 342 18.94 -1.90 16.89
CA MET A 342 19.94 -2.98 16.83
C MET A 342 19.27 -4.32 16.48
N LEU A 343 18.17 -4.67 17.17
CA LEU A 343 17.40 -5.89 16.90
C LEU A 343 16.66 -5.82 15.56
N SER A 344 16.19 -4.65 15.14
CA SER A 344 15.53 -4.44 13.84
C SER A 344 16.49 -4.53 12.65
N TYR A 345 17.79 -4.33 12.87
CA TYR A 345 18.78 -4.31 11.80
C TYR A 345 18.88 -5.66 11.09
N LYS A 346 18.78 -5.64 9.74
CA LYS A 346 18.75 -6.86 8.89
C LYS A 346 19.94 -7.79 9.13
N GLY A 347 21.14 -7.24 9.40
CA GLY A 347 22.34 -8.01 9.72
C GLY A 347 22.19 -8.79 11.03
N ASN A 348 21.59 -8.19 12.05
CA ASN A 348 21.32 -8.81 13.35
C ASN A 348 20.12 -9.77 13.28
N GLN A 349 19.12 -9.49 12.46
CA GLN A 349 18.02 -10.39 12.16
C GLN A 349 18.50 -11.74 11.56
N LYS A 350 19.57 -11.73 10.76
CA LYS A 350 20.20 -12.95 10.27
C LYS A 350 20.73 -13.83 11.41
N LYS A 351 21.23 -13.25 12.51
CA LYS A 351 21.70 -14.01 13.70
C LYS A 351 20.52 -14.70 14.39
N ILE A 352 19.37 -14.02 14.50
CA ILE A 352 18.13 -14.56 15.07
C ILE A 352 17.62 -15.71 14.21
N LYS A 353 17.61 -15.55 12.89
CA LYS A 353 17.18 -16.60 11.94
C LYS A 353 18.03 -17.87 12.03
N ARG A 354 19.32 -17.76 12.36
CA ARG A 354 20.21 -18.94 12.50
C ARG A 354 19.87 -19.85 13.69
N ILE A 355 19.22 -19.33 14.72
CA ILE A 355 18.76 -20.10 15.89
C ILE A 355 17.29 -20.49 15.81
N GLN A 356 16.64 -20.14 14.70
CA GLN A 356 15.24 -20.45 14.45
C GLN A 356 15.05 -21.96 14.25
N MET A 357 14.03 -22.52 14.86
CA MET A 357 13.68 -23.94 14.81
C MET A 357 12.29 -24.10 14.18
N GLY A 358 12.05 -25.26 13.56
CA GLY A 358 10.76 -25.60 12.96
C GLY A 358 10.60 -25.11 11.52
N ALA A 359 10.29 -26.03 10.58
CA ALA A 359 10.11 -25.72 9.18
C ALA A 359 8.70 -25.15 8.86
N VAL A 360 7.67 -25.69 9.51
CA VAL A 360 6.27 -25.29 9.26
C VAL A 360 5.89 -24.06 10.10
N GLN A 361 6.22 -24.07 11.38
CA GLN A 361 5.99 -22.95 12.28
C GLN A 361 7.30 -22.56 12.95
N PRO A 362 8.04 -21.61 12.37
CA PRO A 362 9.31 -21.16 12.91
C PRO A 362 9.18 -20.64 14.34
N SER A 363 10.15 -20.96 15.18
CA SER A 363 10.18 -20.46 16.57
C SER A 363 11.60 -20.16 17.02
N VAL A 364 11.73 -19.21 17.94
CA VAL A 364 12.99 -18.79 18.56
C VAL A 364 12.88 -19.04 20.07
N LYS A 365 13.69 -19.97 20.60
CA LYS A 365 13.75 -20.20 22.04
C LYS A 365 14.47 -19.04 22.73
N VAL A 366 13.80 -18.41 23.68
CA VAL A 366 14.35 -17.30 24.48
C VAL A 366 15.64 -17.71 25.19
N SER A 367 15.72 -18.98 25.64
CA SER A 367 16.91 -19.55 26.25
C SER A 367 18.16 -19.54 25.35
N GLN A 368 17.99 -19.60 24.03
CA GLN A 368 19.07 -19.50 23.05
C GLN A 368 19.28 -18.05 22.60
N PHE A 369 18.18 -17.31 22.39
CA PHE A 369 18.19 -15.93 21.93
C PHE A 369 19.02 -15.01 22.85
N LYS A 370 18.91 -15.19 24.16
CA LYS A 370 19.65 -14.39 25.15
C LYS A 370 21.19 -14.51 25.07
N PHE A 371 21.72 -15.54 24.40
CA PHE A 371 23.17 -15.73 24.21
C PHE A 371 23.69 -15.19 22.86
N ILE A 372 22.83 -14.66 22.01
CA ILE A 372 23.30 -14.00 20.79
C ILE A 372 24.13 -12.76 21.15
N LYS A 373 25.28 -12.66 20.48
CA LYS A 373 26.22 -11.55 20.67
C LYS A 373 25.96 -10.42 19.67
N TYR A 374 25.91 -9.20 20.20
CA TYR A 374 25.73 -7.96 19.43
C TYR A 374 26.86 -6.99 19.71
N LEU A 375 27.18 -6.14 18.72
CA LEU A 375 28.08 -5.00 18.89
C LEU A 375 27.27 -3.84 19.47
N VAL A 376 27.77 -3.27 20.56
CA VAL A 376 27.07 -2.22 21.32
C VAL A 376 28.08 -1.11 21.70
N PRO A 377 27.81 0.16 21.38
CA PRO A 377 28.62 1.30 21.82
C PRO A 377 28.36 1.66 23.29
N ILE A 378 29.09 2.62 23.78
CA ILE A 378 28.76 3.29 25.05
C ILE A 378 27.43 4.05 24.92
N LYS A 379 26.78 4.33 26.07
CA LYS A 379 25.42 4.89 26.11
C LYS A 379 25.29 6.21 25.36
N ASP A 380 26.26 7.09 25.44
CA ASP A 380 26.26 8.41 24.77
C ASP A 380 26.20 8.27 23.24
N GLU A 381 26.95 7.31 22.67
CA GLU A 381 26.85 7.02 21.23
C GLU A 381 25.52 6.33 20.88
N GLN A 382 24.98 5.46 21.76
CA GLN A 382 23.64 4.89 21.59
C GLN A 382 22.58 5.99 21.47
N GLU A 383 22.69 7.06 22.26
CA GLU A 383 21.75 8.19 22.24
C GLU A 383 21.81 8.92 20.90
N LYS A 384 22.98 9.20 20.35
CA LYS A 384 23.14 9.86 19.04
C LYS A 384 22.58 9.00 17.91
N VAL A 385 22.88 7.69 17.92
CA VAL A 385 22.36 6.75 16.93
C VAL A 385 20.83 6.67 17.00
N ALA A 386 20.28 6.49 18.21
CA ALA A 386 18.84 6.39 18.41
C ALA A 386 18.13 7.68 18.00
N LYS A 387 18.65 8.84 18.37
CA LYS A 387 18.09 10.14 18.00
C LYS A 387 17.99 10.31 16.49
N LEU A 388 19.04 10.00 15.73
CA LEU A 388 19.00 10.06 14.26
C LEU A 388 17.90 9.15 13.69
N LEU A 389 17.86 7.88 14.13
CA LEU A 389 16.93 6.91 13.58
C LEU A 389 15.47 7.21 13.97
N ILE A 390 15.23 7.73 15.18
CA ILE A 390 13.91 8.21 15.62
C ILE A 390 13.43 9.38 14.75
N GLU A 391 14.30 10.35 14.45
CA GLU A 391 13.93 11.49 13.59
C GLU A 391 13.56 11.03 12.17
N ILE A 392 14.30 10.06 11.61
CA ILE A 392 13.94 9.47 10.31
C ILE A 392 12.57 8.75 10.40
N ASP A 393 12.30 7.99 11.46
CA ASP A 393 11.01 7.33 11.65
C ASP A 393 9.86 8.32 11.78
N LYS A 394 10.05 9.45 12.45
CA LYS A 394 9.08 10.54 12.49
C LYS A 394 8.78 11.08 11.10
N LEU A 395 9.81 11.28 10.27
CA LEU A 395 9.64 11.73 8.88
C LEU A 395 8.87 10.70 8.04
N VAL A 396 9.22 9.42 8.14
CA VAL A 396 8.53 8.33 7.45
C VAL A 396 7.04 8.28 7.86
N ASN A 397 6.76 8.35 9.16
CA ASN A 397 5.38 8.31 9.66
C ASN A 397 4.57 9.54 9.24
N LYS A 398 5.16 10.74 9.30
CA LYS A 398 4.53 11.96 8.80
C LYS A 398 4.19 11.86 7.31
N GLN A 399 5.07 11.24 6.52
CA GLN A 399 4.87 11.03 5.10
C GLN A 399 3.75 10.04 4.81
N LEU A 400 3.66 8.94 5.57
CA LEU A 400 2.56 7.97 5.48
C LEU A 400 1.19 8.63 5.75
N ILE A 401 1.07 9.38 6.84
CA ILE A 401 -0.16 10.10 7.20
C ILE A 401 -0.54 11.09 6.10
N LYS A 402 0.43 11.81 5.53
CA LYS A 402 0.18 12.75 4.43
C LYS A 402 -0.41 12.07 3.20
N ILE A 403 0.13 10.92 2.79
CA ILE A 403 -0.36 10.13 1.66
C ILE A 403 -1.80 9.66 1.94
N GLU A 404 -2.05 9.11 3.12
CA GLU A 404 -3.37 8.65 3.51
C GLU A 404 -4.42 9.78 3.45
N LEU A 405 -4.10 10.96 4.00
CA LEU A 405 -4.99 12.12 3.95
C LEU A 405 -5.26 12.58 2.51
N LEU A 406 -4.25 12.58 1.63
CA LEU A 406 -4.44 12.93 0.23
C LEU A 406 -5.33 11.91 -0.49
N GLN A 407 -5.16 10.62 -0.23
CA GLN A 407 -6.00 9.57 -0.80
C GLN A 407 -7.44 9.65 -0.30
N GLN A 408 -7.66 9.89 0.99
CA GLN A 408 -8.99 10.11 1.58
C GLN A 408 -9.66 11.37 0.97
N ARG A 409 -8.94 12.48 0.88
CA ARG A 409 -9.41 13.71 0.24
C ARG A 409 -9.81 13.47 -1.20
N LYS A 410 -8.98 12.77 -2.00
CA LYS A 410 -9.30 12.42 -3.38
C LYS A 410 -10.58 11.59 -3.47
N LYS A 411 -10.73 10.57 -2.60
CA LYS A 411 -11.94 9.74 -2.55
C LYS A 411 -13.20 10.55 -2.25
N ALA A 412 -13.13 11.47 -1.29
CA ALA A 412 -14.24 12.35 -0.93
C ALA A 412 -14.61 13.29 -2.10
N LEU A 413 -13.62 13.92 -2.74
CA LEU A 413 -13.83 14.80 -3.87
C LEU A 413 -14.40 14.06 -5.10
N LEU A 414 -13.94 12.84 -5.39
CA LEU A 414 -14.52 12.00 -6.44
C LEU A 414 -16.00 11.69 -6.16
N LYS A 415 -16.36 11.47 -4.89
CA LYS A 415 -17.76 11.21 -4.51
C LYS A 415 -18.66 12.44 -4.68
N SER A 416 -18.15 13.64 -4.37
CA SER A 416 -18.96 14.87 -4.40
C SER A 416 -18.94 15.61 -5.76
N MET A 417 -17.88 15.42 -6.56
CA MET A 417 -17.73 16.09 -7.88
C MET A 417 -18.20 15.24 -9.06
N PHE A 418 -18.64 14.00 -8.83
CA PHE A 418 -19.27 13.13 -9.83
C PHE A 418 -20.64 12.67 -9.34
N ILE A 419 -21.48 12.16 -10.26
CA ILE A 419 -22.86 11.75 -10.02
C ILE A 419 -22.97 10.23 -9.98
#